data_a55fafd8506a7afaa8346386a869ce6d
#
_entry.id   a55fafd8506a7afaa8346386a869ce6d
#
_cell.length_a   1.000
_cell.length_b   1.000
_cell.length_c   1.000
_cell.angle_alpha   90.00
_cell.angle_beta   90.00
_cell.angle_gamma   90.00
#
_symmetry.space_group_name_H-M   'P 1'
#
loop_
_entity.id
_entity.type
_entity.pdbx_description
1 polymer ?
#
loop_
_entity_poly.entity_id
_entity_poly.type
_entity_poly.pdbx_seq_one_letter_code
_entity_poly.pdbx_strand_id
1 'polypeptide(L)'
;MLFRSELPQRNAIYIRLFGDYKLNDYAGTWIRLIQFVKEEKLPMGDPSPLCIYHDDPKVTPAGKLRTDVCMLLPTSATPKGNVGFKQLPAGRYATFLYQGPYDQLQAVYDTIYGKYLPEMECTLRDEPSAERYLNDPSCTLPEELLTEIYIPVE
;
A
#
# COMPACT_ATOMS: atom_id res chain seq x y z
N MET A 1 -3.62 -1.24 17.07
CA MET A 1 -2.62 -0.29 17.65
C MET A 1 -2.47 0.90 16.72
N LEU A 2 -2.40 2.07 17.28
CA LEU A 2 -2.35 3.32 16.56
C LEU A 2 -1.13 4.13 16.99
N PHE A 3 -0.38 4.69 16.03
CA PHE A 3 0.70 5.63 16.33
C PHE A 3 0.95 6.59 15.16
N ARG A 4 1.61 7.71 15.46
CA ARG A 4 2.07 8.65 14.44
C ARG A 4 3.52 8.33 14.11
N SER A 5 3.84 8.29 12.83
CA SER A 5 5.20 8.03 12.34
C SER A 5 5.64 9.11 11.35
N GLU A 6 6.90 9.47 11.41
CA GLU A 6 7.55 10.19 10.33
C GLU A 6 8.34 9.20 9.49
N LEU A 7 8.06 9.17 8.19
CA LEU A 7 8.76 8.29 7.27
C LEU A 7 9.67 9.12 6.36
N PRO A 8 10.90 8.62 6.09
CA PRO A 8 11.79 9.27 5.13
C PRO A 8 11.29 9.06 3.70
N GLN A 9 11.88 9.78 2.76
CA GLN A 9 11.70 9.50 1.34
C GLN A 9 12.17 8.07 1.04
N ARG A 10 11.41 7.33 0.23
CA ARG A 10 11.69 5.92 -0.08
C ARG A 10 11.62 5.69 -1.57
N ASN A 11 12.53 4.85 -2.08
CA ASN A 11 12.50 4.41 -3.47
C ASN A 11 11.53 3.24 -3.63
N ALA A 12 10.75 3.24 -4.71
CA ALA A 12 9.84 2.16 -5.03
C ALA A 12 9.79 1.88 -6.53
N ILE A 13 9.81 0.60 -6.89
CA ILE A 13 9.31 0.15 -8.19
C ILE A 13 7.84 -0.20 -8.03
N TYR A 14 7.05 -0.02 -9.08
CA TYR A 14 5.63 -0.29 -9.00
C TYR A 14 5.02 -0.70 -10.33
N ILE A 15 3.91 -1.40 -10.25
CA ILE A 15 3.02 -1.67 -11.37
C ILE A 15 1.65 -1.11 -11.03
N ARG A 16 1.10 -0.27 -11.91
CA ARG A 16 -0.23 0.32 -11.74
C ARG A 16 -1.28 -0.60 -12.32
N LEU A 17 -2.27 -0.93 -11.48
CA LEU A 17 -3.43 -1.70 -11.86
C LEU A 17 -4.65 -0.79 -11.93
N PHE A 18 -5.56 -1.10 -12.87
CA PHE A 18 -6.84 -0.42 -13.03
C PHE A 18 -7.96 -1.42 -12.82
N GLY A 19 -8.96 -1.05 -12.05
CA GLY A 19 -10.13 -1.86 -11.80
C GLY A 19 -10.48 -2.01 -10.33
N ASP A 20 -11.52 -2.80 -10.06
CA ASP A 20 -12.01 -3.05 -8.71
C ASP A 20 -10.88 -3.54 -7.79
N TYR A 21 -10.73 -2.88 -6.65
CA TYR A 21 -9.68 -3.21 -5.68
C TYR A 21 -9.74 -4.67 -5.20
N LYS A 22 -10.91 -5.29 -5.23
CA LYS A 22 -11.12 -6.68 -4.80
C LYS A 22 -10.78 -7.69 -5.88
N LEU A 23 -10.73 -7.28 -7.16
CA LEU A 23 -10.56 -8.17 -8.30
C LEU A 23 -9.16 -8.16 -8.90
N ASN A 24 -8.28 -7.30 -8.43
CA ASN A 24 -6.91 -7.19 -8.93
C ASN A 24 -6.07 -8.43 -8.59
N ASP A 25 -5.19 -8.82 -9.50
CA ASP A 25 -4.22 -9.90 -9.29
C ASP A 25 -2.98 -9.37 -8.56
N TYR A 26 -3.09 -9.19 -7.25
CA TYR A 26 -1.98 -8.70 -6.43
C TYR A 26 -0.81 -9.67 -6.38
N ALA A 27 -1.08 -10.96 -6.24
CA ALA A 27 -0.04 -11.99 -6.14
C ALA A 27 0.78 -12.09 -7.43
N GLY A 28 0.12 -12.14 -8.59
CA GLY A 28 0.82 -12.18 -9.87
C GLY A 28 1.60 -10.91 -10.16
N THR A 29 1.08 -9.76 -9.77
CA THR A 29 1.76 -8.47 -9.90
C THR A 29 3.01 -8.41 -9.04
N TRP A 30 2.94 -8.90 -7.80
CA TRP A 30 4.10 -8.97 -6.91
C TRP A 30 5.20 -9.88 -7.48
N ILE A 31 4.83 -11.03 -8.04
CA ILE A 31 5.77 -11.93 -8.70
C ILE A 31 6.48 -11.23 -9.86
N ARG A 32 5.77 -10.42 -10.65
CA ARG A 32 6.37 -9.64 -11.75
C ARG A 32 7.38 -8.62 -11.24
N LEU A 33 7.14 -7.99 -10.10
CA LEU A 33 8.09 -7.08 -9.46
C LEU A 33 9.35 -7.83 -9.00
N ILE A 34 9.19 -9.02 -8.42
CA ILE A 34 10.33 -9.87 -8.02
C ILE A 34 11.16 -10.26 -9.26
N GLN A 35 10.50 -10.64 -10.36
CA GLN A 35 11.18 -10.99 -11.60
C GLN A 35 11.97 -9.81 -12.16
N PHE A 36 11.39 -8.61 -12.14
CA PHE A 36 12.06 -7.38 -12.57
C PHE A 36 13.35 -7.13 -11.78
N VAL A 37 13.31 -7.27 -10.46
CA VAL A 37 14.48 -7.12 -9.59
C VAL A 37 15.59 -8.10 -9.98
N LYS A 38 15.22 -9.35 -10.26
CA LYS A 38 16.18 -10.39 -10.68
C LYS A 38 16.77 -10.10 -12.06
N GLU A 39 15.94 -9.75 -13.02
CA GLU A 39 16.36 -9.47 -14.40
C GLU A 39 17.28 -8.25 -14.48
N GLU A 40 16.96 -7.20 -13.75
CA GLU A 40 17.73 -5.96 -13.72
C GLU A 40 18.90 -6.00 -12.72
N LYS A 41 19.11 -7.14 -12.05
CA LYS A 41 20.19 -7.35 -11.08
C LYS A 41 20.23 -6.29 -9.98
N LEU A 42 19.04 -5.91 -9.50
CA LEU A 42 18.91 -4.95 -8.41
C LEU A 42 19.06 -5.66 -7.06
N PRO A 43 19.48 -4.93 -6.00
CA PRO A 43 19.41 -5.48 -4.65
C PRO A 43 17.95 -5.78 -4.30
N MET A 44 17.73 -6.87 -3.57
CA MET A 44 16.40 -7.28 -3.15
C MET A 44 15.76 -6.19 -2.28
N GLY A 45 14.52 -5.86 -2.58
CA GLY A 45 13.76 -4.89 -1.82
C GLY A 45 13.08 -5.47 -0.58
N ASP A 46 12.25 -4.65 0.04
CA ASP A 46 11.43 -5.07 1.17
C ASP A 46 10.50 -6.20 0.74
N PRO A 47 10.48 -7.35 1.45
CA PRO A 47 9.62 -8.48 1.08
C PRO A 47 8.13 -8.22 1.34
N SER A 48 7.77 -7.16 2.06
CA SER A 48 6.37 -6.82 2.32
C SER A 48 5.83 -5.94 1.22
N PRO A 49 4.80 -6.38 0.46
CA PRO A 49 4.17 -5.54 -0.55
C PRO A 49 3.56 -4.29 0.06
N LEU A 50 3.70 -3.18 -0.65
CA LEU A 50 3.05 -1.91 -0.31
C LEU A 50 2.09 -1.55 -1.45
N CYS A 51 0.81 -1.40 -1.15
CA CYS A 51 -0.18 -0.98 -2.13
C CYS A 51 -0.65 0.43 -1.84
N ILE A 52 -0.64 1.29 -2.87
CA ILE A 52 -1.14 2.66 -2.79
C ILE A 52 -2.48 2.71 -3.52
N TYR A 53 -3.52 3.15 -2.82
CA TYR A 53 -4.87 3.23 -3.34
C TYR A 53 -5.20 4.70 -3.66
N HIS A 54 -5.20 5.04 -4.95
CA HIS A 54 -5.28 6.43 -5.39
C HIS A 54 -6.69 7.01 -5.37
N ASP A 55 -7.73 6.16 -5.36
CA ASP A 55 -9.09 6.59 -5.57
C ASP A 55 -10.02 6.10 -4.46
N ASP A 56 -11.07 6.87 -4.21
CA ASP A 56 -12.12 6.47 -3.27
C ASP A 56 -13.17 5.65 -4.02
N PRO A 57 -13.39 4.37 -3.66
CA PRO A 57 -14.39 3.54 -4.35
C PRO A 57 -15.82 4.03 -4.15
N LYS A 58 -16.08 4.91 -3.19
CA LYS A 58 -17.39 5.55 -3.00
C LYS A 58 -17.65 6.66 -4.03
N VAL A 59 -16.61 7.19 -4.66
CA VAL A 59 -16.65 8.33 -5.58
C VAL A 59 -16.29 7.92 -7.01
N THR A 60 -15.27 7.06 -7.16
CA THR A 60 -14.72 6.64 -8.45
C THR A 60 -15.34 5.32 -8.88
N PRO A 61 -15.82 5.20 -10.15
CA PRO A 61 -16.33 3.92 -10.67
C PRO A 61 -15.27 2.81 -10.58
N ALA A 62 -15.71 1.58 -10.29
CA ALA A 62 -14.84 0.44 -10.03
C ALA A 62 -13.80 0.20 -11.16
N GLY A 63 -14.20 0.34 -12.42
CA GLY A 63 -13.30 0.14 -13.56
C GLY A 63 -12.21 1.19 -13.72
N LYS A 64 -12.29 2.30 -12.98
CA LYS A 64 -11.33 3.41 -13.04
C LYS A 64 -10.46 3.52 -11.79
N LEU A 65 -10.66 2.66 -10.81
CA LEU A 65 -9.85 2.64 -9.59
C LEU A 65 -8.39 2.28 -9.92
N ARG A 66 -7.46 3.02 -9.33
CA ARG A 66 -6.02 2.84 -9.57
C ARG A 66 -5.35 2.34 -8.31
N THR A 67 -4.57 1.27 -8.47
CA THR A 67 -3.74 0.71 -7.40
C THR A 67 -2.31 0.62 -7.89
N ASP A 68 -1.37 1.15 -7.13
CA ASP A 68 0.05 0.89 -7.36
C ASP A 68 0.52 -0.19 -6.40
N VAL A 69 0.91 -1.33 -6.97
CA VAL A 69 1.58 -2.38 -6.20
C VAL A 69 3.06 -2.07 -6.22
N CYS A 70 3.63 -1.82 -5.06
CA CYS A 70 4.99 -1.30 -4.90
C CYS A 70 5.90 -2.28 -4.16
N MET A 71 7.15 -2.30 -4.58
CA MET A 71 8.24 -2.89 -3.81
C MET A 71 9.21 -1.76 -3.43
N LEU A 72 9.45 -1.58 -2.13
CA LEU A 72 10.44 -0.63 -1.65
C LEU A 72 11.84 -1.17 -1.93
N LEU A 73 12.70 -0.33 -2.49
CA LEU A 73 14.07 -0.69 -2.85
C LEU A 73 15.08 0.15 -2.06
N PRO A 74 16.26 -0.43 -1.75
CA PRO A 74 17.35 0.34 -1.14
C PRO A 74 18.03 1.32 -2.10
N THR A 75 17.80 1.17 -3.43
CA THR A 75 18.42 1.98 -4.47
C THR A 75 17.37 2.48 -5.46
N SER A 76 17.76 3.42 -6.34
CA SER A 76 16.95 3.79 -7.48
C SER A 76 16.93 2.67 -8.54
N ALA A 77 15.99 2.75 -9.47
CA ALA A 77 15.88 1.82 -10.60
C ALA A 77 15.40 2.58 -11.84
N THR A 78 15.69 2.02 -13.01
CA THR A 78 15.25 2.58 -14.29
C THR A 78 13.92 1.92 -14.69
N PRO A 79 12.87 2.70 -14.98
CA PRO A 79 11.60 2.14 -15.44
C PRO A 79 11.77 1.35 -16.74
N LYS A 80 11.03 0.25 -16.86
CA LYS A 80 11.04 -0.59 -18.06
C LYS A 80 9.71 -1.35 -18.20
N GLY A 81 9.13 -1.32 -19.39
CA GLY A 81 7.84 -1.96 -19.63
C GLY A 81 6.75 -1.35 -18.77
N ASN A 82 5.98 -2.20 -18.07
CA ASN A 82 4.93 -1.75 -17.17
C ASN A 82 5.42 -1.51 -15.73
N VAL A 83 6.71 -1.67 -15.48
CA VAL A 83 7.31 -1.38 -14.17
C VAL A 83 7.83 0.05 -14.17
N GLY A 84 7.24 0.88 -13.32
CA GLY A 84 7.67 2.25 -13.07
C GLY A 84 8.59 2.34 -11.87
N PHE A 85 9.25 3.49 -11.76
CA PHE A 85 10.02 3.87 -10.58
C PHE A 85 9.51 5.20 -10.05
N LYS A 86 9.38 5.31 -8.74
CA LYS A 86 9.07 6.58 -8.08
C LYS A 86 9.70 6.67 -6.70
N GLN A 87 9.82 7.90 -6.23
CA GLN A 87 10.19 8.17 -4.85
C GLN A 87 8.92 8.53 -4.07
N LEU A 88 8.65 7.77 -3.01
CA LEU A 88 7.55 8.08 -2.10
C LEU A 88 8.02 9.23 -1.21
N PRO A 89 7.23 10.32 -1.11
CA PRO A 89 7.67 11.50 -0.36
C PRO A 89 7.81 11.20 1.13
N ALA A 90 8.75 11.89 1.76
CA ALA A 90 8.84 11.90 3.21
C ALA A 90 7.62 12.59 3.80
N GLY A 91 7.22 12.20 4.99
CA GLY A 91 6.11 12.85 5.65
C GLY A 91 5.61 12.12 6.88
N ARG A 92 4.60 12.72 7.50
CA ARG A 92 3.97 12.18 8.69
C ARG A 92 2.77 11.31 8.32
N TYR A 93 2.61 10.19 9.03
CA TYR A 93 1.53 9.24 8.82
C TYR A 93 0.89 8.87 10.15
N ALA A 94 -0.44 8.70 10.14
CA ALA A 94 -1.14 7.94 11.14
C ALA A 94 -1.12 6.47 10.70
N THR A 95 -0.59 5.60 11.54
CA THR A 95 -0.37 4.19 11.21
C THR A 95 -1.24 3.31 12.09
N PHE A 96 -1.94 2.38 11.46
CA PHE A 96 -2.86 1.46 12.12
C PHE A 96 -2.45 0.03 11.79
N LEU A 97 -2.31 -0.82 12.80
CA LEU A 97 -2.13 -2.25 12.59
C LEU A 97 -3.47 -2.96 12.72
N TYR A 98 -3.88 -3.63 11.66
CA TYR A 98 -5.10 -4.43 11.61
C TYR A 98 -4.75 -5.91 11.51
N GLN A 99 -5.38 -6.74 12.34
CA GLN A 99 -5.31 -8.18 12.24
C GLN A 99 -6.68 -8.73 11.89
N GLY A 100 -6.78 -9.43 10.78
CA GLY A 100 -8.01 -10.04 10.32
C GLY A 100 -8.09 -10.17 8.80
N PRO A 101 -9.22 -10.69 8.30
CA PRO A 101 -9.41 -10.90 6.86
C PRO A 101 -9.51 -9.59 6.09
N TYR A 102 -9.07 -9.61 4.83
CA TYR A 102 -9.08 -8.43 3.97
C TYR A 102 -10.47 -7.93 3.60
N ASP A 103 -11.47 -8.80 3.62
CA ASP A 103 -12.85 -8.42 3.30
C ASP A 103 -13.50 -7.50 4.33
N GLN A 104 -12.87 -7.32 5.49
CA GLN A 104 -13.33 -6.40 6.54
C GLN A 104 -12.57 -5.07 6.56
N LEU A 105 -11.63 -4.86 5.66
CA LEU A 105 -10.84 -3.63 5.60
C LEU A 105 -11.71 -2.37 5.41
N GLN A 106 -12.79 -2.44 4.66
CA GLN A 106 -13.69 -1.29 4.49
C GLN A 106 -14.24 -0.79 5.83
N ALA A 107 -14.66 -1.71 6.69
CA ALA A 107 -15.15 -1.36 8.03
C ALA A 107 -14.03 -0.76 8.89
N VAL A 108 -12.80 -1.23 8.74
CA VAL A 108 -11.63 -0.67 9.43
C VAL A 108 -11.38 0.77 8.99
N TYR A 109 -11.43 1.06 7.68
CA TYR A 109 -11.31 2.42 7.16
C TYR A 109 -12.43 3.33 7.65
N ASP A 110 -13.65 2.84 7.71
CA ASP A 110 -14.78 3.61 8.22
C ASP A 110 -14.56 4.00 9.69
N THR A 111 -13.98 3.12 10.49
CA THR A 111 -13.62 3.41 11.88
C THR A 111 -12.45 4.40 11.97
N ILE A 112 -11.44 4.25 11.11
CA ILE A 112 -10.29 5.16 11.08
C ILE A 112 -10.75 6.60 10.80
N TYR A 113 -11.50 6.81 9.74
CA TYR A 113 -11.96 8.15 9.34
C TYR A 113 -13.08 8.70 10.22
N GLY A 114 -13.96 7.84 10.72
CA GLY A 114 -15.11 8.26 11.51
C GLY A 114 -14.82 8.45 12.99
N LYS A 115 -13.81 7.78 13.52
CA LYS A 115 -13.51 7.78 14.96
C LYS A 115 -12.07 8.16 15.27
N TYR A 116 -11.09 7.41 14.78
CA TYR A 116 -9.71 7.54 15.24
C TYR A 116 -9.05 8.84 14.80
N LEU A 117 -9.16 9.21 13.53
CA LEU A 117 -8.55 10.44 13.03
C LEU A 117 -9.16 11.69 13.68
N PRO A 118 -10.49 11.81 13.84
CA PRO A 118 -11.07 12.93 14.59
C PRO A 118 -10.56 13.02 16.04
N GLU A 119 -10.44 11.89 16.73
CA GLU A 119 -9.92 11.85 18.10
C GLU A 119 -8.44 12.25 18.20
N MET A 120 -7.67 12.01 17.14
CA MET A 120 -6.26 12.40 17.07
C MET A 120 -6.05 13.88 16.72
N GLU A 121 -7.09 14.57 16.33
CA GLU A 121 -7.01 15.97 15.86
C GLU A 121 -6.03 16.13 14.69
N CYS A 122 -5.96 15.11 13.81
CA CYS A 122 -5.11 15.13 12.63
C CYS A 122 -5.78 15.82 11.45
N THR A 123 -4.99 16.58 10.68
CA THR A 123 -5.38 17.08 9.37
C THR A 123 -4.83 16.15 8.29
N LEU A 124 -5.68 15.77 7.35
CA LEU A 124 -5.26 14.91 6.24
C LEU A 124 -4.35 15.68 5.29
N ARG A 125 -3.31 15.00 4.81
CA ARG A 125 -2.46 15.49 3.74
C ARG A 125 -3.02 15.02 2.41
N ASP A 126 -2.91 15.84 1.36
CA ASP A 126 -3.44 15.51 0.02
C ASP A 126 -2.53 14.49 -0.70
N GLU A 127 -2.49 13.29 -0.15
CA GLU A 127 -1.79 12.14 -0.71
C GLU A 127 -2.62 10.88 -0.48
N PRO A 128 -2.45 9.85 -1.31
CA PRO A 128 -3.21 8.60 -1.16
C PRO A 128 -2.78 7.81 0.07
N SER A 129 -3.72 7.05 0.63
CA SER A 129 -3.43 6.07 1.66
C SER A 129 -2.70 4.86 1.09
N ALA A 130 -2.00 4.13 1.96
CA ALA A 130 -1.28 2.93 1.59
C ALA A 130 -1.51 1.81 2.60
N GLU A 131 -1.35 0.58 2.13
CA GLU A 131 -1.39 -0.62 2.96
C GLU A 131 -0.12 -1.42 2.75
N ARG A 132 0.43 -1.94 3.83
CA ARG A 132 1.58 -2.84 3.80
C ARG A 132 1.16 -4.19 4.38
N TYR A 133 1.42 -5.25 3.63
CA TYR A 133 1.00 -6.59 4.00
C TYR A 133 2.17 -7.32 4.64
N LEU A 134 2.04 -7.63 5.94
CA LEU A 134 3.15 -8.14 6.77
C LEU A 134 3.31 -9.64 6.71
N ASN A 135 2.28 -10.37 6.27
CA ASN A 135 2.34 -11.82 6.10
C ASN A 135 1.60 -12.24 4.81
N ASP A 136 1.85 -13.47 4.39
CA ASP A 136 1.40 -13.98 3.11
C ASP A 136 0.03 -14.65 3.23
N PRO A 137 -1.00 -14.19 2.48
CA PRO A 137 -2.32 -14.79 2.55
C PRO A 137 -2.38 -16.23 2.02
N SER A 138 -1.38 -16.68 1.25
CA SER A 138 -1.33 -18.05 0.75
C SER A 138 -0.97 -19.08 1.83
N CYS A 139 -0.37 -18.63 2.95
CA CYS A 139 0.11 -19.52 4.02
C CYS A 139 -0.27 -19.02 5.43
N THR A 140 -1.19 -18.06 5.52
CA THR A 140 -1.67 -17.48 6.80
C THR A 140 -3.18 -17.59 6.85
N LEU A 141 -3.72 -17.97 8.00
CA LEU A 141 -5.18 -17.99 8.19
C LEU A 141 -5.74 -16.55 8.08
N PRO A 142 -6.94 -16.38 7.50
CA PRO A 142 -7.51 -15.05 7.31
C PRO A 142 -7.57 -14.20 8.59
N GLU A 143 -7.92 -14.80 9.72
CA GLU A 143 -7.99 -14.11 11.00
C GLU A 143 -6.62 -13.74 11.60
N GLU A 144 -5.54 -14.25 11.04
CA GLU A 144 -4.16 -13.97 11.45
C GLU A 144 -3.43 -13.03 10.49
N LEU A 145 -4.08 -12.62 9.39
CA LEU A 145 -3.48 -11.68 8.44
C LEU A 145 -3.22 -10.33 9.11
N LEU A 146 -2.03 -9.78 8.86
CA LEU A 146 -1.59 -8.49 9.41
C LEU A 146 -1.44 -7.48 8.28
N THR A 147 -2.14 -6.36 8.42
CA THR A 147 -2.07 -5.24 7.49
C THR A 147 -1.76 -3.96 8.26
N GLU A 148 -0.69 -3.28 7.87
CA GLU A 148 -0.45 -1.91 8.33
C GLU A 148 -1.12 -0.93 7.36
N ILE A 149 -1.86 0.02 7.92
CA ILE A 149 -2.56 1.06 7.14
C ILE A 149 -1.89 2.39 7.42
N TYR A 150 -1.51 3.10 6.37
CA TYR A 150 -0.83 4.39 6.44
C TYR A 150 -1.74 5.48 5.90
N ILE A 151 -2.13 6.42 6.75
CA ILE A 151 -2.92 7.58 6.37
C ILE A 151 -2.03 8.82 6.42
N PRO A 152 -1.77 9.47 5.27
CA PRO A 152 -0.97 10.69 5.25
C PRO A 152 -1.63 11.81 6.05
N VAL A 153 -0.90 12.41 6.98
CA VAL A 153 -1.36 13.52 7.81
C VAL A 153 -0.32 14.64 7.82
N GLU A 154 -0.77 15.84 8.20
CA GLU A 154 0.10 17.00 8.35
C GLU A 154 0.85 17.01 9.68
#